data_89e126f08c8e1598fc736a99852a59e1
#
_entry.id   89e126f08c8e1598fc736a99852a59e1
#
_cell.length_a   1.000
_cell.length_b   1.000
_cell.length_c   1.000
_cell.angle_alpha   90.00
_cell.angle_beta   90.00
_cell.angle_gamma   90.00
#
_symmetry.space_group_name_H-M   'P 1'
#
loop_
_entity.id
_entity.type
_entity.pdbx_description
1 polymer ?
#
loop_
_entity_poly.entity_id
_entity_poly.type
_entity_poly.pdbx_seq_one_letter_code
_entity_poly.pdbx_strand_id
1 'polypeptide(L)'
;MAKDDRGIFSLTFPFDEEFAINELFWKFPDKKFYHDDKEIGIMAQLIFQRNICPALNFYGSDFQKTVWEALLKIPFGGRVSYEEIAISIGMPKAVRSVAHAIACNPIAFLVPCHRVIRKNGSIGEFRWGRERKVAMLEWEEKILNLEKFQEIE
;
A
#
# COMPACT_ATOMS: atom_id res chain seq x y z
N MET A 1 0.26 -11.85 -4.18
CA MET A 1 1.44 -11.37 -3.40
C MET A 1 2.70 -12.01 -3.95
N ALA A 2 3.81 -11.27 -4.01
CA ALA A 2 5.11 -11.84 -4.35
C ALA A 2 6.19 -11.31 -3.39
N LYS A 3 7.13 -12.18 -3.03
CA LYS A 3 8.26 -11.90 -2.14
C LYS A 3 9.55 -12.53 -2.66
N ASP A 4 10.68 -12.06 -2.17
CA ASP A 4 11.99 -12.68 -2.32
C ASP A 4 12.68 -12.77 -0.94
N ASP A 5 13.97 -13.09 -0.92
CA ASP A 5 14.79 -13.18 0.30
C ASP A 5 14.90 -11.85 1.09
N ARG A 6 14.64 -10.72 0.44
CA ARG A 6 14.66 -9.38 1.05
C ARG A 6 13.30 -8.91 1.55
N GLY A 7 12.21 -9.55 1.16
CA GLY A 7 10.87 -9.21 1.62
C GLY A 7 9.80 -9.20 0.54
N ILE A 8 8.62 -8.70 0.90
CA ILE A 8 7.50 -8.52 -0.03
C ILE A 8 7.81 -7.38 -0.99
N PHE A 9 7.71 -7.64 -2.28
CA PHE A 9 7.89 -6.63 -3.32
C PHE A 9 6.65 -6.39 -4.20
N SER A 10 5.60 -7.22 -4.05
CA SER A 10 4.31 -7.01 -4.70
C SER A 10 3.17 -7.54 -3.83
N LEU A 11 2.21 -6.68 -3.55
CA LEU A 11 0.91 -7.02 -2.96
C LEU A 11 -0.15 -6.19 -3.69
N THR A 12 -1.03 -6.86 -4.42
CA THR A 12 -2.01 -6.21 -5.29
C THR A 12 -3.41 -6.78 -5.03
N PHE A 13 -4.45 -6.02 -5.39
CA PHE A 13 -5.84 -6.44 -5.35
C PHE A 13 -6.40 -6.44 -6.77
N PRO A 14 -6.01 -7.40 -7.62
CA PRO A 14 -6.42 -7.44 -9.00
C PRO A 14 -7.93 -7.71 -9.13
N PHE A 15 -8.49 -7.27 -10.26
CA PHE A 15 -9.84 -7.70 -10.68
C PHE A 15 -9.78 -9.03 -11.42
N ASP A 16 -8.62 -9.36 -11.98
CA ASP A 16 -8.33 -10.56 -12.74
C ASP A 16 -6.96 -11.10 -12.32
N GLU A 17 -6.93 -12.39 -11.97
CA GLU A 17 -5.72 -13.05 -11.46
C GLU A 17 -4.69 -13.26 -12.56
N GLU A 18 -5.12 -13.67 -13.75
CA GLU A 18 -4.23 -13.89 -14.89
C GLU A 18 -3.53 -12.59 -15.29
N PHE A 19 -4.28 -11.48 -15.30
CA PHE A 19 -3.71 -10.15 -15.55
C PHE A 19 -2.64 -9.80 -14.51
N ALA A 20 -2.89 -10.06 -13.23
CA ALA A 20 -1.93 -9.77 -12.16
C ALA A 20 -0.65 -10.60 -12.26
N ILE A 21 -0.77 -11.87 -12.63
CA ILE A 21 0.37 -12.77 -12.86
C ILE A 21 1.18 -12.29 -14.06
N ASN A 22 0.53 -11.95 -15.17
CA ASN A 22 1.18 -11.45 -16.37
C ASN A 22 1.88 -10.09 -16.10
N GLU A 23 1.26 -9.19 -15.33
CA GLU A 23 1.90 -7.93 -14.91
C GLU A 23 3.17 -8.19 -14.11
N LEU A 24 3.17 -9.20 -13.23
CA LEU A 24 4.32 -9.58 -12.43
C LEU A 24 5.48 -10.08 -13.31
N PHE A 25 5.22 -10.99 -14.26
CA PHE A 25 6.21 -11.47 -15.22
C PHE A 25 6.74 -10.35 -16.11
N TRP A 26 5.87 -9.45 -16.55
CA TRP A 26 6.29 -8.32 -17.39
C TRP A 26 7.20 -7.33 -16.64
N LYS A 27 6.91 -7.07 -15.35
CA LYS A 27 7.73 -6.18 -14.53
C LYS A 27 9.06 -6.77 -14.10
N PHE A 28 9.14 -8.08 -13.99
CA PHE A 28 10.31 -8.79 -13.48
C PHE A 28 10.69 -9.96 -14.40
N PRO A 29 11.08 -9.67 -15.66
CA PRO A 29 11.30 -10.72 -16.67
C PRO A 29 12.45 -11.68 -16.30
N ASP A 30 13.42 -11.22 -15.51
CA ASP A 30 14.59 -12.01 -15.11
C ASP A 30 14.35 -12.84 -13.84
N LYS A 31 13.18 -12.67 -13.18
CA LYS A 31 12.85 -13.41 -11.97
C LYS A 31 12.12 -14.72 -12.29
N LYS A 32 12.50 -15.77 -11.57
CA LYS A 32 11.72 -17.02 -11.55
C LYS A 32 10.72 -16.96 -10.42
N PHE A 33 9.46 -17.29 -10.70
CA PHE A 33 8.38 -17.32 -9.74
C PHE A 33 7.98 -18.77 -9.46
N TYR A 34 7.73 -19.05 -8.19
CA TYR A 34 7.20 -20.31 -7.70
C TYR A 34 5.91 -20.02 -6.97
N HIS A 35 4.90 -20.83 -7.22
CA HIS A 35 3.61 -20.70 -6.53
C HIS A 35 3.69 -21.47 -5.21
N ASP A 36 3.33 -20.80 -4.09
CA ASP A 36 3.30 -21.38 -2.76
C ASP A 36 2.11 -20.83 -1.95
N ASP A 37 0.98 -21.51 -2.08
CA ASP A 37 -0.27 -21.15 -1.39
C ASP A 37 -0.14 -21.20 0.14
N LYS A 38 0.66 -22.13 0.66
CA LYS A 38 0.80 -22.30 2.10
C LYS A 38 1.57 -21.16 2.72
N GLU A 39 2.72 -20.79 2.18
CA GLU A 39 3.53 -19.68 2.67
C GLU A 39 2.80 -18.36 2.51
N ILE A 40 2.20 -18.11 1.34
CA ILE A 40 1.43 -16.89 1.07
C ILE A 40 0.19 -16.81 1.96
N GLY A 41 -0.50 -17.92 2.22
CA GLY A 41 -1.65 -17.97 3.12
C GLY A 41 -1.29 -17.61 4.56
N ILE A 42 -0.19 -18.15 5.09
CA ILE A 42 0.33 -17.80 6.43
C ILE A 42 0.66 -16.31 6.49
N MET A 43 1.34 -15.80 5.48
CA MET A 43 1.74 -14.39 5.42
C MET A 43 0.52 -13.46 5.34
N ALA A 44 -0.50 -13.81 4.56
CA ALA A 44 -1.75 -13.07 4.50
C ALA A 44 -2.46 -13.02 5.88
N GLN A 45 -2.49 -14.14 6.62
CA GLN A 45 -3.02 -14.15 7.99
C GLN A 45 -2.24 -13.24 8.92
N LEU A 46 -0.92 -13.26 8.87
CA LEU A 46 -0.07 -12.37 9.69
C LEU A 46 -0.34 -10.90 9.40
N ILE A 47 -0.46 -10.53 8.13
CA ILE A 47 -0.71 -9.16 7.71
C ILE A 47 -2.11 -8.70 8.11
N PHE A 48 -3.15 -9.44 7.72
CA PHE A 48 -4.53 -8.96 7.81
C PHE A 48 -5.21 -9.26 9.15
N GLN A 49 -4.76 -10.29 9.89
CA GLN A 49 -5.37 -10.67 11.17
C GLN A 49 -4.55 -10.22 12.37
N ARG A 50 -3.22 -10.18 12.23
CA ARG A 50 -2.31 -9.83 13.34
C ARG A 50 -1.63 -8.48 13.19
N ASN A 51 -1.93 -7.75 12.12
CA ASN A 51 -1.34 -6.43 11.81
C ASN A 51 0.21 -6.44 11.84
N ILE A 52 0.83 -7.56 11.45
CA ILE A 52 2.28 -7.70 11.37
C ILE A 52 2.72 -7.18 9.99
N CYS A 53 3.62 -6.19 9.99
CA CYS A 53 4.26 -5.72 8.76
C CYS A 53 5.56 -6.51 8.53
N PRO A 54 5.61 -7.40 7.53
CA PRO A 54 6.83 -8.10 7.16
C PRO A 54 7.85 -7.16 6.51
N ALA A 55 9.06 -7.66 6.27
CA ALA A 55 10.06 -6.92 5.51
C ALA A 55 9.53 -6.58 4.11
N LEU A 56 9.77 -5.34 3.66
CA LEU A 56 9.37 -4.85 2.34
C LEU A 56 10.61 -4.63 1.48
N ASN A 57 10.53 -4.98 0.21
CA ASN A 57 11.59 -4.79 -0.76
C ASN A 57 11.11 -3.93 -1.93
N PHE A 58 11.54 -2.69 -2.02
CA PHE A 58 11.09 -1.75 -3.03
C PHE A 58 11.87 -1.85 -4.33
N TYR A 59 11.18 -2.20 -5.42
CA TYR A 59 11.64 -2.09 -6.79
C TYR A 59 11.02 -0.85 -7.44
N GLY A 60 11.83 0.18 -7.66
CA GLY A 60 11.40 1.44 -8.25
C GLY A 60 12.55 2.43 -8.33
N SER A 61 12.31 3.61 -8.92
CA SER A 61 13.27 4.70 -8.93
C SER A 61 13.49 5.24 -7.51
N ASP A 62 14.60 5.95 -7.27
CA ASP A 62 14.89 6.52 -5.96
C ASP A 62 13.80 7.51 -5.51
N PHE A 63 13.24 8.27 -6.44
CA PHE A 63 12.09 9.13 -6.17
C PHE A 63 10.86 8.34 -5.71
N GLN A 64 10.52 7.23 -6.39
CA GLN A 64 9.40 6.37 -6.00
C GLN A 64 9.62 5.77 -4.61
N LYS A 65 10.82 5.27 -4.34
CA LYS A 65 11.17 4.72 -3.02
C LYS A 65 11.02 5.76 -1.92
N THR A 66 11.55 6.99 -2.14
CA THR A 66 11.38 8.11 -1.19
C THR A 66 9.91 8.41 -0.90
N VAL A 67 9.06 8.41 -1.93
CA VAL A 67 7.60 8.60 -1.74
C VAL A 67 6.99 7.44 -0.97
N TRP A 68 7.30 6.18 -1.31
CA TRP A 68 6.73 5.01 -0.63
C TRP A 68 7.18 4.90 0.84
N GLU A 69 8.43 5.26 1.14
CA GLU A 69 8.93 5.37 2.51
C GLU A 69 8.22 6.47 3.32
N ALA A 70 7.86 7.59 2.67
CA ALA A 70 7.06 8.62 3.31
C ALA A 70 5.64 8.11 3.63
N LEU A 71 5.05 7.27 2.77
CA LEU A 71 3.74 6.66 3.03
C LEU A 71 3.76 5.76 4.27
N LEU A 72 4.85 5.03 4.53
CA LEU A 72 4.97 4.16 5.70
C LEU A 72 4.91 4.92 7.04
N LYS A 73 5.14 6.24 7.02
CA LYS A 73 5.05 7.10 8.20
C LYS A 73 3.62 7.53 8.52
N ILE A 74 2.65 7.28 7.64
CA ILE A 74 1.25 7.61 7.89
C ILE A 74 0.70 6.60 8.90
N PRO A 75 0.25 7.02 10.08
CA PRO A 75 -0.24 6.09 11.09
C PRO A 75 -1.50 5.37 10.62
N PHE A 76 -1.81 4.25 11.27
CA PHE A 76 -3.05 3.50 11.05
C PHE A 76 -4.26 4.41 11.29
N GLY A 77 -5.22 4.42 10.36
CA GLY A 77 -6.38 5.32 10.37
C GLY A 77 -6.09 6.79 10.06
N GLY A 78 -4.81 7.17 9.92
CA GLY A 78 -4.41 8.53 9.52
C GLY A 78 -4.76 8.82 8.07
N ARG A 79 -5.02 10.09 7.75
CA ARG A 79 -5.27 10.55 6.38
C ARG A 79 -4.42 11.78 6.11
N VAL A 80 -3.73 11.81 4.98
CA VAL A 80 -2.90 12.93 4.55
C VAL A 80 -3.20 13.28 3.09
N SER A 81 -2.90 14.50 2.69
CA SER A 81 -3.03 14.93 1.30
C SER A 81 -1.77 14.62 0.49
N TYR A 82 -1.91 14.58 -0.83
CA TYR A 82 -0.76 14.49 -1.75
C TYR A 82 0.24 15.63 -1.55
N GLU A 83 -0.25 16.82 -1.18
CA GLU A 83 0.58 17.99 -0.90
C GLU A 83 1.42 17.79 0.38
N GLU A 84 0.83 17.26 1.44
CA GLU A 84 1.54 16.96 2.69
C GLU A 84 2.66 15.92 2.46
N ILE A 85 2.43 14.90 1.64
CA ILE A 85 3.49 13.96 1.24
C ILE A 85 4.60 14.69 0.46
N ALA A 86 4.25 15.57 -0.49
CA ALA A 86 5.24 16.34 -1.24
C ALA A 86 6.07 17.25 -0.33
N ILE A 87 5.45 17.87 0.66
CA ILE A 87 6.13 18.68 1.66
C ILE A 87 7.06 17.82 2.53
N SER A 88 6.58 16.68 3.01
CA SER A 88 7.32 15.79 3.90
C SER A 88 8.61 15.24 3.30
N ILE A 89 8.66 15.10 1.97
CA ILE A 89 9.88 14.69 1.24
C ILE A 89 10.72 15.87 0.73
N GLY A 90 10.41 17.10 1.16
CA GLY A 90 11.15 18.32 0.75
C GLY A 90 10.89 18.79 -0.68
N MET A 91 9.83 18.31 -1.33
CA MET A 91 9.50 18.62 -2.73
C MET A 91 8.08 19.21 -2.89
N PRO A 92 7.74 20.35 -2.25
CA PRO A 92 6.36 20.88 -2.19
C PRO A 92 5.76 21.20 -3.56
N LYS A 93 6.59 21.43 -4.58
CA LYS A 93 6.15 21.71 -5.97
C LYS A 93 5.91 20.43 -6.78
N ALA A 94 6.29 19.24 -6.28
CA ALA A 94 6.23 17.99 -7.01
C ALA A 94 4.93 17.17 -6.79
N VAL A 95 3.82 17.81 -6.39
CA VAL A 95 2.56 17.13 -6.02
C VAL A 95 2.06 16.16 -7.09
N ARG A 96 2.13 16.51 -8.38
CA ARG A 96 1.70 15.61 -9.47
C ARG A 96 2.62 14.39 -9.61
N SER A 97 3.94 14.59 -9.51
CA SER A 97 4.93 13.50 -9.56
C SER A 97 4.77 12.57 -8.35
N VAL A 98 4.52 13.14 -7.17
CA VAL A 98 4.20 12.38 -5.95
C VAL A 98 2.93 11.56 -6.13
N ALA A 99 1.85 12.14 -6.64
CA ALA A 99 0.61 11.42 -6.91
C ALA A 99 0.82 10.27 -7.90
N HIS A 100 1.64 10.46 -8.94
CA HIS A 100 1.99 9.40 -9.87
C HIS A 100 2.80 8.29 -9.18
N ALA A 101 3.82 8.63 -8.39
CA ALA A 101 4.60 7.65 -7.63
C ALA A 101 3.73 6.85 -6.65
N ILE A 102 2.77 7.50 -5.99
CA ILE A 102 1.78 6.84 -5.12
C ILE A 102 0.92 5.85 -5.92
N ALA A 103 0.45 6.24 -7.11
CA ALA A 103 -0.32 5.35 -7.99
C ALA A 103 0.50 4.15 -8.50
N CYS A 104 1.82 4.28 -8.60
CA CYS A 104 2.74 3.22 -8.97
C CYS A 104 3.12 2.28 -7.82
N ASN A 105 2.62 2.50 -6.59
CA ASN A 105 2.92 1.64 -5.44
C ASN A 105 2.66 0.16 -5.75
N PRO A 106 3.67 -0.72 -5.68
CA PRO A 106 3.50 -2.14 -5.98
C PRO A 106 3.02 -2.97 -4.79
N ILE A 107 3.03 -2.40 -3.57
CA ILE A 107 2.76 -3.11 -2.32
C ILE A 107 1.56 -2.45 -1.63
N ALA A 108 0.37 -2.69 -2.17
CA ALA A 108 -0.86 -2.13 -1.63
C ALA A 108 -1.09 -2.56 -0.17
N PHE A 109 -1.84 -1.79 0.58
CA PHE A 109 -2.17 -2.01 1.98
C PHE A 109 -0.97 -1.83 2.93
N LEU A 110 0.10 -2.61 2.78
CA LEU A 110 1.32 -2.51 3.60
C LEU A 110 2.01 -1.15 3.41
N VAL A 111 2.09 -0.67 2.17
CA VAL A 111 2.44 0.74 1.89
C VAL A 111 1.13 1.50 1.72
N PRO A 112 0.71 2.30 2.71
CA PRO A 112 -0.68 2.74 2.85
C PRO A 112 -1.07 3.88 1.91
N CYS A 113 -0.94 3.67 0.60
CA CYS A 113 -1.33 4.65 -0.42
C CYS A 113 -2.85 4.97 -0.39
N HIS A 114 -3.68 4.09 0.19
CA HIS A 114 -5.10 4.34 0.42
C HIS A 114 -5.35 5.47 1.43
N ARG A 115 -4.41 5.75 2.36
CA ARG A 115 -4.51 6.85 3.35
C ARG A 115 -4.23 8.23 2.74
N VAL A 116 -3.77 8.31 1.46
CA VAL A 116 -3.56 9.60 0.80
C VAL A 116 -4.83 10.03 0.07
N ILE A 117 -5.36 11.20 0.43
CA ILE A 117 -6.60 11.77 -0.10
C ILE A 117 -6.36 13.14 -0.74
N ARG A 118 -7.35 13.71 -1.38
CA ARG A 118 -7.25 15.08 -1.89
C ARG A 118 -7.33 16.11 -0.77
N LYS A 119 -6.72 17.28 -0.95
CA LYS A 119 -6.73 18.39 0.02
C LYS A 119 -8.15 18.83 0.44
N ASN A 120 -9.13 18.69 -0.45
CA ASN A 120 -10.52 18.99 -0.15
C ASN A 120 -11.26 17.87 0.59
N GLY A 121 -10.55 16.83 1.08
CA GLY A 121 -11.13 15.70 1.80
C GLY A 121 -11.72 14.60 0.91
N SER A 122 -11.80 14.80 -0.41
CA SER A 122 -12.31 13.74 -1.30
C SER A 122 -11.28 12.59 -1.44
N ILE A 123 -11.77 11.36 -1.49
CA ILE A 123 -10.95 10.14 -1.47
C ILE A 123 -10.01 10.04 -2.68
N GLY A 124 -10.43 10.56 -3.85
CA GLY A 124 -9.65 10.48 -5.08
C GLY A 124 -9.61 9.07 -5.69
N GLU A 125 -8.86 8.95 -6.76
CA GLU A 125 -8.69 7.68 -7.49
C GLU A 125 -7.77 6.71 -6.74
N PHE A 126 -7.91 5.43 -7.08
CA PHE A 126 -7.08 4.36 -6.54
C PHE A 126 -6.82 3.33 -7.63
N ARG A 127 -5.59 2.85 -7.76
CA ARG A 127 -5.18 1.92 -8.82
C ARG A 127 -6.04 0.65 -8.87
N TRP A 128 -6.45 0.15 -7.72
CA TRP A 128 -7.25 -1.07 -7.59
C TRP A 128 -8.75 -0.80 -7.38
N GLY A 129 -9.20 0.39 -7.75
CA GLY A 129 -10.60 0.80 -7.64
C GLY A 129 -10.90 1.63 -6.39
N ARG A 130 -11.65 2.72 -6.59
CA ARG A 130 -12.03 3.66 -5.53
C ARG A 130 -12.80 2.98 -4.39
N GLU A 131 -13.66 2.02 -4.71
CA GLU A 131 -14.46 1.29 -3.72
C GLU A 131 -13.60 0.52 -2.73
N ARG A 132 -12.51 -0.13 -3.18
CA ARG A 132 -11.55 -0.80 -2.30
C ARG A 132 -10.82 0.19 -1.39
N LYS A 133 -10.50 1.38 -1.90
CA LYS A 133 -9.90 2.43 -1.08
C LYS A 133 -10.85 2.87 0.03
N VAL A 134 -12.12 3.09 -0.28
CA VAL A 134 -13.16 3.41 0.71
C VAL A 134 -13.26 2.30 1.75
N ALA A 135 -13.40 1.06 1.32
CA ALA A 135 -13.51 -0.09 2.22
C ALA A 135 -12.31 -0.23 3.17
N MET A 136 -11.08 0.01 2.69
CA MET A 136 -9.89 0.01 3.53
C MET A 136 -9.92 1.10 4.59
N LEU A 137 -10.30 2.33 4.22
CA LEU A 137 -10.38 3.46 5.14
C LEU A 137 -11.48 3.26 6.19
N GLU A 138 -12.64 2.75 5.80
CA GLU A 138 -13.75 2.43 6.70
C GLU A 138 -13.39 1.29 7.67
N TRP A 139 -12.67 0.28 7.17
CA TRP A 139 -12.18 -0.83 8.00
C TRP A 139 -11.20 -0.33 9.07
N GLU A 140 -10.24 0.52 8.71
CA GLU A 140 -9.31 1.12 9.68
C GLU A 140 -10.03 1.95 10.73
N GLU A 141 -11.00 2.77 10.32
CA GLU A 141 -11.79 3.59 11.23
C GLU A 141 -12.61 2.73 12.22
N LYS A 142 -13.19 1.62 11.72
CA LYS A 142 -13.92 0.67 12.55
C LYS A 142 -13.03 0.02 13.60
N ILE A 143 -11.82 -0.40 13.25
CA ILE A 143 -10.87 -1.00 14.19
C ILE A 143 -10.49 0.01 15.27
N LEU A 144 -10.13 1.24 14.91
CA LEU A 144 -9.79 2.29 15.89
C LEU A 144 -10.94 2.61 16.85
N ASN A 145 -12.17 2.56 16.36
CA ASN A 145 -13.34 2.78 17.23
C ASN A 145 -13.53 1.61 18.20
N LEU A 146 -13.31 0.35 17.77
CA LEU A 146 -13.40 -0.81 18.66
C LEU A 146 -12.32 -0.77 19.74
N GLU A 147 -11.08 -0.39 19.42
CA GLU A 147 -9.98 -0.26 20.40
C GLU A 147 -10.29 0.79 21.46
N LYS A 148 -10.87 1.95 21.09
CA LYS A 148 -11.29 2.98 22.04
C LYS A 148 -12.37 2.51 23.02
N PHE A 149 -13.26 1.61 22.62
CA PHE A 149 -14.27 1.06 23.51
C PHE A 149 -13.69 0.08 24.54
N GLN A 150 -12.59 -0.63 24.20
CA GLN A 150 -11.92 -1.57 25.10
C GLN A 150 -11.04 -0.88 26.16
N GLU A 151 -10.59 0.35 25.91
CA GLU A 151 -9.80 1.13 26.87
C GLU A 151 -10.66 1.82 27.96
N ILE A 152 -11.99 1.75 27.86
CA ILE A 152 -12.93 2.42 28.79
C ILE A 152 -13.49 1.45 29.85
N GLU A 153 -13.22 0.14 29.74
CA GLU A 153 -13.56 -0.88 30.73
C GLU A 153 -12.38 -1.16 31.68
#